data_dff6013bf8d424e61efb054c8fd1b536
#
_entry.id   dff6013bf8d424e61efb054c8fd1b536
#
_cell.length_a   1.000
_cell.length_b   1.000
_cell.length_c   1.000
_cell.angle_alpha   90.00
_cell.angle_beta   90.00
_cell.angle_gamma   90.00
#
_symmetry.space_group_name_H-M   'P 1'
#
loop_
_entity.id
_entity.type
_entity.pdbx_description
1 polymer ?
#
loop_
_entity_poly.entity_id
_entity_poly.type
_entity_poly.pdbx_seq_one_letter_code
_entity_poly.pdbx_strand_id
1 'polypeptide(L)'
;MGLISNLLGPTLALINKHQRPKVFVLVVLLLLQALLDVISVASIAPLALLILSPKALLNFPALLIFYETFNFEKLNNFSIALLSAVVIFLVVKHFLITWIGNYKVNLAFAVSGQLSNSVIHNFTSILHQVYYGLKSSQELNRVVNLPTVFAHNILLPLTVLITEGSILVLLTTMLLVYNTTAMVFLCAILIPAILFYLWNKAKITSINEVIKIKYPEVLEKFMVLFDNLIEIKLYQKENIYAKRIETANLEVLAAQKMRNKLFLHSTRLVETTTALCLCLVIGYFIVSGTAIENSIALISLFAAASVRAIPSFNRIFTAILEIKSQAFVVGELKKFQTVPDTTK
;
A
#
# COMPACT_ATOMS: atom_id res chain seq x y z
N MET A 1 -4.81 0.63 15.43
CA MET A 1 -4.45 2.04 15.23
C MET A 1 -3.18 2.44 15.99
N GLY A 2 -2.96 2.09 17.25
CA GLY A 2 -1.80 2.51 18.03
C GLY A 2 -0.39 2.19 17.50
N LEU A 3 -0.23 1.17 16.64
CA LEU A 3 1.09 0.80 16.09
C LEU A 3 1.56 1.74 14.97
N ILE A 4 0.65 2.21 14.14
CA ILE A 4 1.00 3.14 13.04
C ILE A 4 1.29 4.53 13.61
N SER A 5 0.51 4.99 14.60
CA SER A 5 0.78 6.25 15.29
C SER A 5 2.13 6.24 16.02
N ASN A 6 2.49 5.09 16.61
CA ASN A 6 3.78 4.92 17.29
C ASN A 6 4.98 4.80 16.33
N LEU A 7 4.74 4.50 15.04
CA LEU A 7 5.78 4.42 14.03
C LEU A 7 5.96 5.73 13.25
N LEU A 8 4.91 6.53 13.08
CA LEU A 8 4.99 7.78 12.31
C LEU A 8 5.98 8.79 12.90
N GLY A 9 5.97 8.98 14.22
CA GLY A 9 6.92 9.86 14.91
C GLY A 9 8.39 9.43 14.70
N PRO A 10 8.76 8.18 15.01
CA PRO A 10 10.09 7.67 14.76
C PRO A 10 10.52 7.66 13.29
N THR A 11 9.62 7.36 12.35
CA THR A 11 9.95 7.41 10.90
C THR A 11 10.23 8.83 10.43
N LEU A 12 9.44 9.83 10.89
CA LEU A 12 9.70 11.24 10.60
C LEU A 12 11.00 11.74 11.22
N ALA A 13 11.41 11.19 12.36
CA ALA A 13 12.69 11.51 13.00
C ALA A 13 13.89 11.01 12.18
N LEU A 14 13.74 9.88 11.47
CA LEU A 14 14.77 9.33 10.57
C LEU A 14 14.94 10.15 9.28
N ILE A 15 13.93 10.95 8.91
CA ILE A 15 13.98 11.80 7.70
C ILE A 15 14.71 13.10 8.04
N ASN A 16 15.75 13.40 7.28
CA ASN A 16 16.55 14.62 7.43
C ASN A 16 15.66 15.88 7.28
N LYS A 17 15.97 16.93 8.06
CA LYS A 17 15.25 18.21 8.03
C LYS A 17 15.10 18.77 6.61
N HIS A 18 16.11 18.61 5.76
CA HIS A 18 16.10 19.07 4.36
C HIS A 18 15.10 18.31 3.46
N GLN A 19 14.71 17.09 3.82
CA GLN A 19 13.74 16.29 3.04
C GLN A 19 12.30 16.43 3.55
N ARG A 20 12.07 16.96 4.74
CA ARG A 20 10.72 17.13 5.30
C ARG A 20 9.78 17.93 4.40
N PRO A 21 10.19 19.07 3.78
CA PRO A 21 9.32 19.79 2.86
C PRO A 21 8.96 18.95 1.63
N LYS A 22 9.88 18.11 1.12
CA LYS A 22 9.61 17.20 0.00
C LYS A 22 8.59 16.11 0.38
N VAL A 23 8.61 15.63 1.63
CA VAL A 23 7.60 14.70 2.16
C VAL A 23 6.23 15.38 2.26
N PHE A 24 6.17 16.65 2.69
CA PHE A 24 4.92 17.39 2.71
C PHE A 24 4.33 17.55 1.29
N VAL A 25 5.15 17.95 0.31
CA VAL A 25 4.74 18.01 -1.10
C VAL A 25 4.24 16.65 -1.57
N LEU A 26 4.94 15.55 -1.21
CA LEU A 26 4.49 14.21 -1.55
C LEU A 26 3.10 13.91 -0.99
N VAL A 27 2.81 14.24 0.28
CA VAL A 27 1.47 14.02 0.87
C VAL A 27 0.39 14.75 0.09
N VAL A 28 0.63 16.02 -0.28
CA VAL A 28 -0.31 16.80 -1.11
C VAL A 28 -0.53 16.13 -2.47
N LEU A 29 0.54 15.66 -3.12
CA LEU A 29 0.45 14.94 -4.40
C LEU A 29 -0.32 13.62 -4.27
N LEU A 30 -0.16 12.89 -3.17
CA LEU A 30 -0.92 11.65 -2.91
C LEU A 30 -2.42 11.92 -2.70
N LEU A 31 -2.77 13.02 -2.04
CA LEU A 31 -4.16 13.44 -1.91
C LEU A 31 -4.76 13.87 -3.26
N LEU A 32 -3.98 14.59 -4.08
CA LEU A 32 -4.37 14.92 -5.46
C LEU A 32 -4.59 13.64 -6.29
N GLN A 33 -3.70 12.66 -6.18
CA GLN A 33 -3.87 11.35 -6.82
C GLN A 33 -5.18 10.69 -6.39
N ALA A 34 -5.49 10.70 -5.09
CA ALA A 34 -6.74 10.13 -4.57
C ALA A 34 -7.98 10.83 -5.16
N LEU A 35 -7.97 12.16 -5.25
CA LEU A 35 -9.04 12.93 -5.89
C LEU A 35 -9.21 12.54 -7.37
N LEU A 36 -8.13 12.49 -8.14
CA LEU A 36 -8.18 12.09 -9.55
C LEU A 36 -8.73 10.67 -9.74
N ASP A 37 -8.39 9.76 -8.84
CA ASP A 37 -8.89 8.39 -8.86
C ASP A 37 -10.41 8.34 -8.60
N VAL A 38 -10.91 9.11 -7.64
CA VAL A 38 -12.35 9.17 -7.33
C VAL A 38 -13.12 9.83 -8.47
N ILE A 39 -12.63 10.93 -9.04
CA ILE A 39 -13.25 11.59 -10.20
C ILE A 39 -13.34 10.61 -11.38
N SER A 40 -12.31 9.78 -11.62
CA SER A 40 -12.37 8.79 -12.70
C SER A 40 -13.42 7.70 -12.46
N VAL A 41 -13.67 7.31 -11.20
CA VAL A 41 -14.79 6.40 -10.86
C VAL A 41 -16.12 7.10 -11.06
N ALA A 42 -16.24 8.36 -10.62
CA ALA A 42 -17.46 9.14 -10.79
C ALA A 42 -17.85 9.35 -12.27
N SER A 43 -16.86 9.44 -13.17
CA SER A 43 -17.11 9.62 -14.61
C SER A 43 -17.75 8.40 -15.29
N ILE A 44 -17.76 7.23 -14.66
CA ILE A 44 -18.38 6.02 -15.20
C ILE A 44 -19.91 6.12 -15.18
N ALA A 45 -20.49 6.75 -14.17
CA ALA A 45 -21.96 6.91 -14.08
C ALA A 45 -22.56 7.72 -15.25
N PRO A 46 -22.04 8.90 -15.62
CA PRO A 46 -22.49 9.60 -16.82
C PRO A 46 -22.33 8.80 -18.12
N LEU A 47 -21.23 8.03 -18.25
CA LEU A 47 -21.01 7.20 -19.43
C LEU A 47 -22.04 6.06 -19.54
N ALA A 48 -22.40 5.43 -18.43
CA ALA A 48 -23.43 4.41 -18.38
C ALA A 48 -24.81 4.98 -18.77
N LEU A 49 -25.15 6.17 -18.26
CA LEU A 49 -26.40 6.86 -18.60
C LEU A 49 -26.44 7.29 -20.07
N LEU A 50 -25.31 7.64 -20.64
CA LEU A 50 -25.21 8.01 -22.06
C LEU A 50 -25.69 6.88 -22.99
N ILE A 51 -25.43 5.62 -22.62
CA ILE A 51 -25.84 4.45 -23.41
C ILE A 51 -27.31 4.09 -23.17
N LEU A 52 -27.77 4.17 -21.91
CA LEU A 52 -29.06 3.62 -21.50
C LEU A 52 -30.19 4.64 -21.59
N SER A 53 -29.94 5.90 -21.25
CA SER A 53 -30.91 6.97 -21.24
C SER A 53 -30.25 8.34 -21.44
N PRO A 54 -29.90 8.72 -22.70
CA PRO A 54 -29.15 9.95 -22.94
C PRO A 54 -29.85 11.22 -22.45
N LYS A 55 -31.18 11.24 -22.42
CA LYS A 55 -31.98 12.36 -21.87
C LYS A 55 -31.83 12.52 -20.35
N ALA A 56 -31.59 11.45 -19.62
CA ALA A 56 -31.39 11.48 -18.16
C ALA A 56 -30.08 12.16 -17.75
N LEU A 57 -29.11 12.30 -18.67
CA LEU A 57 -27.89 13.08 -18.44
C LEU A 57 -28.14 14.53 -18.11
N LEU A 58 -29.18 15.11 -18.70
CA LEU A 58 -29.57 16.53 -18.50
C LEU A 58 -30.17 16.78 -17.10
N ASN A 59 -30.50 15.74 -16.36
CA ASN A 59 -30.94 15.85 -14.96
C ASN A 59 -29.77 16.14 -13.99
N PHE A 60 -28.52 15.99 -14.44
CA PHE A 60 -27.35 16.34 -13.63
C PHE A 60 -26.96 17.79 -13.83
N PRO A 61 -27.01 18.65 -12.77
CA PRO A 61 -26.79 20.09 -12.90
C PRO A 61 -25.47 20.46 -13.58
N ALA A 62 -24.41 19.75 -13.26
CA ALA A 62 -23.07 19.99 -13.85
C ALA A 62 -23.03 19.68 -15.35
N LEU A 63 -23.71 18.64 -15.81
CA LEU A 63 -23.75 18.24 -17.22
C LEU A 63 -24.73 19.17 -18.02
N LEU A 64 -25.78 19.64 -17.38
CA LEU A 64 -26.70 20.60 -17.96
C LEU A 64 -25.99 21.92 -18.22
N ILE A 65 -25.24 22.46 -17.26
CA ILE A 65 -24.41 23.65 -17.42
C ILE A 65 -23.45 23.50 -18.59
N PHE A 66 -22.79 22.32 -18.68
CA PHE A 66 -21.87 22.04 -19.79
C PHE A 66 -22.57 21.97 -21.14
N TYR A 67 -23.78 21.37 -21.22
CA TYR A 67 -24.60 21.30 -22.43
C TYR A 67 -25.02 22.68 -22.91
N GLU A 68 -25.48 23.55 -22.00
CA GLU A 68 -25.94 24.94 -22.30
C GLU A 68 -24.77 25.86 -22.66
N THR A 69 -23.62 25.75 -21.96
CA THR A 69 -22.46 26.62 -22.19
C THR A 69 -21.86 26.41 -23.58
N PHE A 70 -21.85 25.14 -24.07
CA PHE A 70 -21.30 24.83 -25.39
C PHE A 70 -22.34 24.81 -26.53
N ASN A 71 -23.61 25.16 -26.26
CA ASN A 71 -24.71 25.26 -27.24
C ASN A 71 -24.79 24.04 -28.18
N PHE A 72 -24.82 22.83 -27.63
CA PHE A 72 -24.93 21.63 -28.46
C PHE A 72 -26.33 21.52 -29.09
N GLU A 73 -26.42 21.58 -30.43
CA GLU A 73 -27.68 21.44 -31.17
C GLU A 73 -28.25 20.02 -31.15
N LYS A 74 -27.38 19.01 -31.07
CA LYS A 74 -27.74 17.57 -31.09
C LYS A 74 -27.17 16.82 -29.90
N LEU A 75 -28.01 15.99 -29.28
CA LEU A 75 -27.62 15.14 -28.14
C LEU A 75 -26.45 14.20 -28.48
N ASN A 76 -26.37 13.73 -29.74
CA ASN A 76 -25.23 12.87 -30.18
C ASN A 76 -23.90 13.61 -30.15
N ASN A 77 -23.85 14.87 -30.54
CA ASN A 77 -22.63 15.69 -30.50
C ASN A 77 -22.15 15.91 -29.06
N PHE A 78 -23.09 16.16 -28.15
CA PHE A 78 -22.83 16.25 -26.72
C PHE A 78 -22.28 14.92 -26.17
N SER A 79 -22.87 13.80 -26.57
CA SER A 79 -22.42 12.46 -26.15
C SER A 79 -20.98 12.15 -26.58
N ILE A 80 -20.63 12.50 -27.83
CA ILE A 80 -19.27 12.32 -28.37
C ILE A 80 -18.29 13.27 -27.65
N ALA A 81 -18.69 14.51 -27.40
CA ALA A 81 -17.87 15.48 -26.65
C ALA A 81 -17.61 15.02 -25.22
N LEU A 82 -18.63 14.51 -24.52
CA LEU A 82 -18.47 13.96 -23.16
C LEU A 82 -17.53 12.76 -23.14
N LEU A 83 -17.71 11.81 -24.07
CA LEU A 83 -16.85 10.64 -24.19
C LEU A 83 -15.40 11.06 -24.45
N SER A 84 -15.16 11.97 -25.40
CA SER A 84 -13.82 12.46 -25.71
C SER A 84 -13.19 13.19 -24.51
N ALA A 85 -13.95 13.99 -23.77
CA ALA A 85 -13.47 14.65 -22.56
C ALA A 85 -13.04 13.65 -21.47
N VAL A 86 -13.83 12.59 -21.26
CA VAL A 86 -13.46 11.53 -20.29
C VAL A 86 -12.20 10.78 -20.75
N VAL A 87 -12.08 10.44 -22.04
CA VAL A 87 -10.88 9.79 -22.58
C VAL A 87 -9.64 10.66 -22.38
N ILE A 88 -9.73 11.95 -22.73
CA ILE A 88 -8.62 12.91 -22.53
C ILE A 88 -8.26 13.00 -21.04
N PHE A 89 -9.26 13.11 -20.16
CA PHE A 89 -9.05 13.14 -18.72
C PHE A 89 -8.30 11.88 -18.21
N LEU A 90 -8.71 10.69 -18.68
CA LEU A 90 -8.05 9.43 -18.28
C LEU A 90 -6.59 9.36 -18.74
N VAL A 91 -6.30 9.86 -19.96
CA VAL A 91 -4.93 9.93 -20.49
C VAL A 91 -4.08 10.91 -19.66
N VAL A 92 -4.57 12.12 -19.42
CA VAL A 92 -3.87 13.13 -18.60
C VAL A 92 -3.64 12.59 -17.18
N LYS A 93 -4.67 11.99 -16.59
CA LYS A 93 -4.59 11.33 -15.28
C LYS A 93 -3.47 10.28 -15.25
N HIS A 94 -3.36 9.43 -16.28
CA HIS A 94 -2.32 8.40 -16.35
C HIS A 94 -0.92 9.01 -16.24
N PHE A 95 -0.63 10.05 -17.01
CA PHE A 95 0.67 10.73 -16.97
C PHE A 95 0.94 11.36 -15.59
N LEU A 96 -0.06 12.03 -15.01
CA LEU A 96 0.06 12.64 -13.67
C LEU A 96 0.34 11.60 -12.59
N ILE A 97 -0.39 10.49 -12.59
CA ILE A 97 -0.20 9.41 -11.59
C ILE A 97 1.18 8.77 -11.74
N THR A 98 1.63 8.56 -12.98
CA THR A 98 2.97 8.02 -13.26
C THR A 98 4.06 8.98 -12.75
N TRP A 99 3.91 10.28 -12.98
CA TRP A 99 4.83 11.29 -12.49
C TRP A 99 4.88 11.32 -10.95
N ILE A 100 3.72 11.29 -10.27
CA ILE A 100 3.62 11.20 -8.80
C ILE A 100 4.28 9.92 -8.29
N GLY A 101 4.05 8.78 -8.99
CA GLY A 101 4.67 7.50 -8.68
C GLY A 101 6.20 7.56 -8.72
N ASN A 102 6.77 8.16 -9.76
CA ASN A 102 8.21 8.36 -9.89
C ASN A 102 8.76 9.28 -8.78
N TYR A 103 8.07 10.38 -8.48
CA TYR A 103 8.44 11.27 -7.40
C TYR A 103 8.49 10.56 -6.03
N LYS A 104 7.46 9.74 -5.75
CA LYS A 104 7.35 8.92 -4.54
C LYS A 104 8.53 7.95 -4.38
N VAL A 105 8.85 7.21 -5.45
CA VAL A 105 9.95 6.23 -5.44
C VAL A 105 11.29 6.95 -5.28
N ASN A 106 11.54 8.00 -6.06
CA ASN A 106 12.77 8.79 -5.98
C ASN A 106 12.99 9.35 -4.57
N LEU A 107 11.96 9.89 -3.93
CA LEU A 107 12.06 10.40 -2.57
C LEU A 107 12.36 9.29 -1.56
N ALA A 108 11.68 8.13 -1.65
CA ALA A 108 11.90 7.01 -0.74
C ALA A 108 13.35 6.49 -0.81
N PHE A 109 13.90 6.34 -2.02
CA PHE A 109 15.27 5.89 -2.20
C PHE A 109 16.31 6.98 -1.91
N ALA A 110 15.99 8.26 -2.09
CA ALA A 110 16.85 9.35 -1.63
C ALA A 110 16.98 9.37 -0.10
N VAL A 111 15.89 9.09 0.64
CA VAL A 111 15.93 8.90 2.09
C VAL A 111 16.79 7.70 2.46
N SER A 112 16.62 6.57 1.76
CA SER A 112 17.42 5.36 1.97
C SER A 112 18.92 5.63 1.77
N GLY A 113 19.29 6.29 0.69
CA GLY A 113 20.69 6.63 0.39
C GLY A 113 21.31 7.51 1.47
N GLN A 114 20.59 8.51 1.97
CA GLN A 114 21.07 9.34 3.09
C GLN A 114 21.23 8.53 4.38
N LEU A 115 20.29 7.65 4.70
CA LEU A 115 20.41 6.78 5.87
C LEU A 115 21.62 5.84 5.74
N SER A 116 21.81 5.23 4.56
CA SER A 116 22.95 4.37 4.29
C SER A 116 24.27 5.13 4.50
N ASN A 117 24.40 6.32 3.93
CA ASN A 117 25.59 7.16 4.09
C ASN A 117 25.81 7.54 5.57
N SER A 118 24.76 7.87 6.32
CA SER A 118 24.88 8.16 7.74
C SER A 118 25.34 6.95 8.54
N VAL A 119 24.82 5.75 8.24
CA VAL A 119 25.23 4.51 8.91
C VAL A 119 26.68 4.18 8.57
N ILE A 120 27.11 4.32 7.29
CA ILE A 120 28.49 4.10 6.87
C ILE A 120 29.43 5.07 7.60
N HIS A 121 29.09 6.36 7.63
CA HIS A 121 29.91 7.37 8.29
C HIS A 121 30.04 7.08 9.79
N ASN A 122 28.96 6.76 10.47
CA ASN A 122 29.00 6.40 11.87
C ASN A 122 29.80 5.11 12.12
N PHE A 123 29.68 4.12 11.22
CA PHE A 123 30.45 2.88 11.31
C PHE A 123 31.97 3.13 11.16
N THR A 124 32.38 3.99 10.25
CA THR A 124 33.79 4.34 10.02
C THR A 124 34.38 5.19 11.13
N SER A 125 33.54 5.88 11.93
CA SER A 125 33.98 6.68 13.08
C SER A 125 34.05 5.91 14.40
N ILE A 126 33.63 4.61 14.44
CA ILE A 126 33.67 3.78 15.65
C ILE A 126 35.12 3.47 16.02
N LEU A 127 35.45 3.69 17.30
CA LEU A 127 36.77 3.38 17.86
C LEU A 127 37.12 1.88 17.77
N HIS A 128 38.39 1.57 17.50
CA HIS A 128 38.88 0.23 17.28
C HIS A 128 38.52 -0.76 18.40
N GLN A 129 38.41 -0.30 19.64
CA GLN A 129 38.02 -1.12 20.80
C GLN A 129 36.60 -1.66 20.74
N VAL A 130 35.66 -0.94 20.08
CA VAL A 130 34.26 -1.36 19.89
C VAL A 130 34.14 -2.34 18.73
N TYR A 131 35.05 -2.26 17.75
CA TYR A 131 35.04 -3.08 16.54
C TYR A 131 35.14 -4.60 16.85
N TYR A 132 35.97 -5.00 17.81
CA TYR A 132 36.16 -6.42 18.17
C TYR A 132 34.90 -7.09 18.78
N GLY A 133 33.95 -6.33 19.23
CA GLY A 133 32.64 -6.84 19.75
C GLY A 133 31.56 -6.97 18.71
N LEU A 134 31.75 -6.47 17.48
CA LEU A 134 30.75 -6.45 16.43
C LEU A 134 30.81 -7.73 15.58
N LYS A 135 29.67 -8.39 15.43
CA LYS A 135 29.54 -9.53 14.51
C LYS A 135 29.44 -8.98 13.07
N SER A 136 30.45 -9.25 12.23
CA SER A 136 30.54 -8.69 10.86
C SER A 136 29.31 -8.93 9.99
N SER A 137 28.65 -10.09 10.13
CA SER A 137 27.44 -10.44 9.39
C SER A 137 26.24 -9.57 9.76
N GLN A 138 26.08 -9.25 11.05
CA GLN A 138 24.98 -8.38 11.52
C GLN A 138 25.19 -6.94 11.09
N GLU A 139 26.43 -6.46 11.14
CA GLU A 139 26.76 -5.08 10.75
C GLU A 139 26.65 -4.87 9.23
N LEU A 140 27.09 -5.82 8.41
CA LEU A 140 26.85 -5.80 6.96
C LEU A 140 25.37 -5.69 6.62
N ASN A 141 24.52 -6.49 7.28
CA ASN A 141 23.07 -6.42 7.09
C ASN A 141 22.51 -5.05 7.49
N ARG A 142 23.00 -4.46 8.58
CA ARG A 142 22.56 -3.14 9.06
C ARG A 142 22.94 -2.02 8.11
N VAL A 143 24.16 -2.02 7.58
CA VAL A 143 24.67 -0.96 6.70
C VAL A 143 24.03 -1.01 5.32
N VAL A 144 23.94 -2.20 4.73
CA VAL A 144 23.51 -2.37 3.33
C VAL A 144 22.02 -2.59 3.21
N ASN A 145 21.44 -3.43 4.05
CA ASN A 145 20.07 -3.92 3.88
C ASN A 145 19.01 -3.05 4.59
N LEU A 146 19.27 -2.61 5.84
CA LEU A 146 18.26 -1.92 6.62
C LEU A 146 17.76 -0.61 6.00
N PRO A 147 18.62 0.27 5.43
CA PRO A 147 18.13 1.48 4.76
C PRO A 147 17.24 1.17 3.56
N THR A 148 17.58 0.16 2.76
CA THR A 148 16.79 -0.28 1.60
C THR A 148 15.47 -0.89 2.03
N VAL A 149 15.47 -1.75 3.06
CA VAL A 149 14.26 -2.32 3.66
C VAL A 149 13.37 -1.22 4.24
N PHE A 150 13.94 -0.18 4.85
CA PHE A 150 13.19 0.98 5.35
C PHE A 150 12.45 1.70 4.22
N ALA A 151 13.12 1.99 3.10
CA ALA A 151 12.47 2.63 1.96
C ALA A 151 11.36 1.75 1.37
N HIS A 152 11.66 0.47 1.12
CA HIS A 152 10.77 -0.42 0.38
C HIS A 152 9.60 -0.94 1.23
N ASN A 153 9.86 -1.32 2.49
CA ASN A 153 8.85 -1.99 3.32
C ASN A 153 8.22 -1.07 4.39
N ILE A 154 8.68 0.18 4.52
CA ILE A 154 8.10 1.14 5.46
C ILE A 154 7.66 2.42 4.74
N LEU A 155 8.57 3.14 4.07
CA LEU A 155 8.22 4.42 3.45
C LEU A 155 7.23 4.25 2.29
N LEU A 156 7.49 3.36 1.33
CA LEU A 156 6.57 3.13 0.21
C LEU A 156 5.21 2.61 0.67
N PRO A 157 5.08 1.61 1.56
CA PRO A 157 3.78 1.20 2.09
C PRO A 157 3.05 2.29 2.88
N LEU A 158 3.75 3.19 3.59
CA LEU A 158 3.10 4.35 4.23
C LEU A 158 2.44 5.27 3.20
N THR A 159 3.08 5.52 2.05
CA THR A 159 2.45 6.31 0.98
C THR A 159 1.21 5.61 0.40
N VAL A 160 1.23 4.28 0.31
CA VAL A 160 0.06 3.49 -0.11
C VAL A 160 -1.08 3.65 0.89
N LEU A 161 -0.81 3.59 2.20
CA LEU A 161 -1.84 3.80 3.23
C LEU A 161 -2.49 5.18 3.12
N ILE A 162 -1.70 6.23 2.88
CA ILE A 162 -2.21 7.59 2.70
C ILE A 162 -3.10 7.66 1.46
N THR A 163 -2.61 7.22 0.31
CA THR A 163 -3.33 7.31 -0.96
C THR A 163 -4.60 6.47 -0.94
N GLU A 164 -4.50 5.18 -0.65
CA GLU A 164 -5.63 4.26 -0.72
C GLU A 164 -6.64 4.51 0.43
N GLY A 165 -6.15 4.93 1.60
CA GLY A 165 -7.01 5.38 2.69
C GLY A 165 -7.81 6.62 2.32
N SER A 166 -7.18 7.60 1.68
CA SER A 166 -7.87 8.81 1.19
C SER A 166 -8.89 8.46 0.10
N ILE A 167 -8.58 7.53 -0.81
CA ILE A 167 -9.51 7.06 -1.83
C ILE A 167 -10.76 6.45 -1.19
N LEU A 168 -10.60 5.56 -0.21
CA LEU A 168 -11.75 4.96 0.49
C LEU A 168 -12.61 6.00 1.20
N VAL A 169 -11.99 6.96 1.89
CA VAL A 169 -12.72 8.05 2.55
C VAL A 169 -13.48 8.90 1.54
N LEU A 170 -12.85 9.28 0.44
CA LEU A 170 -13.49 10.09 -0.61
C LEU A 170 -14.61 9.32 -1.31
N LEU A 171 -14.43 8.03 -1.63
CA LEU A 171 -15.48 7.20 -2.21
C LEU A 171 -16.68 7.03 -1.28
N THR A 172 -16.45 6.79 0.01
CA THR A 172 -17.54 6.70 0.98
C THR A 172 -18.28 8.03 1.14
N THR A 173 -17.56 9.14 1.17
CA THR A 173 -18.16 10.49 1.23
C THR A 173 -18.97 10.80 -0.01
N MET A 174 -18.43 10.50 -1.19
CA MET A 174 -19.13 10.67 -2.47
C MET A 174 -20.45 9.87 -2.52
N LEU A 175 -20.41 8.61 -2.11
CA LEU A 175 -21.60 7.76 -2.08
C LEU A 175 -22.60 8.23 -1.02
N LEU A 176 -22.14 8.72 0.12
CA LEU A 176 -23.01 9.28 1.17
C LEU A 176 -23.81 10.48 0.65
N VAL A 177 -23.18 11.39 -0.09
CA VAL A 177 -23.82 12.57 -0.67
C VAL A 177 -24.82 12.18 -1.77
N TYR A 178 -24.49 11.16 -2.56
CA TYR A 178 -25.32 10.74 -3.68
C TYR A 178 -26.48 9.83 -3.26
N ASN A 179 -26.20 8.79 -2.46
CA ASN A 179 -27.20 7.84 -1.96
C ASN A 179 -26.70 7.06 -0.74
N THR A 180 -27.35 7.26 0.39
CA THR A 180 -27.02 6.60 1.67
C THR A 180 -27.09 5.08 1.59
N THR A 181 -28.02 4.52 0.81
CA THR A 181 -28.18 3.06 0.65
C THR A 181 -26.94 2.46 -0.01
N ALA A 182 -26.45 3.08 -1.09
CA ALA A 182 -25.23 2.64 -1.78
C ALA A 182 -23.99 2.72 -0.87
N MET A 183 -23.89 3.76 -0.02
CA MET A 183 -22.84 3.88 0.98
C MET A 183 -22.87 2.72 2.00
N VAL A 184 -24.06 2.36 2.51
CA VAL A 184 -24.21 1.24 3.47
C VAL A 184 -23.71 -0.08 2.86
N PHE A 185 -24.04 -0.34 1.59
CA PHE A 185 -23.55 -1.53 0.88
C PHE A 185 -22.02 -1.50 0.69
N LEU A 186 -21.43 -0.34 0.37
CA LEU A 186 -19.98 -0.22 0.27
C LEU A 186 -19.30 -0.49 1.63
N CYS A 187 -19.84 0.05 2.72
CA CYS A 187 -19.34 -0.23 4.06
C CYS A 187 -19.47 -1.71 4.42
N ALA A 188 -20.55 -2.37 4.00
CA ALA A 188 -20.77 -3.80 4.22
C ALA A 188 -19.68 -4.66 3.57
N ILE A 189 -19.12 -4.25 2.42
CA ILE A 189 -17.99 -4.94 1.78
C ILE A 189 -16.73 -4.93 2.68
N LEU A 190 -16.52 -3.86 3.43
CA LEU A 190 -15.32 -3.71 4.27
C LEU A 190 -15.39 -4.54 5.56
N ILE A 191 -16.59 -4.82 6.06
CA ILE A 191 -16.78 -5.53 7.34
C ILE A 191 -16.12 -6.91 7.37
N PRO A 192 -16.36 -7.83 6.42
CA PRO A 192 -15.73 -9.15 6.44
C PRO A 192 -14.21 -9.10 6.33
N ALA A 193 -13.69 -8.13 5.59
CA ALA A 193 -12.26 -7.94 5.45
C ALA A 193 -11.61 -7.46 6.75
N ILE A 194 -12.26 -6.53 7.46
CA ILE A 194 -11.81 -6.07 8.79
C ILE A 194 -11.88 -7.21 9.79
N LEU A 195 -12.98 -7.98 9.82
CA LEU A 195 -13.15 -9.14 10.70
C LEU A 195 -12.07 -10.20 10.43
N PHE A 196 -11.79 -10.50 9.16
CA PHE A 196 -10.74 -11.45 8.79
C PHE A 196 -9.36 -10.99 9.30
N TYR A 197 -9.06 -9.70 9.18
CA TYR A 197 -7.83 -9.12 9.71
C TYR A 197 -7.76 -9.26 11.25
N LEU A 198 -8.81 -8.87 11.95
CA LEU A 198 -8.86 -8.94 13.41
C LEU A 198 -8.68 -10.38 13.91
N TRP A 199 -9.34 -11.34 13.25
CA TRP A 199 -9.24 -12.76 13.61
C TRP A 199 -7.82 -13.33 13.37
N ASN A 200 -7.19 -12.94 12.27
CA ASN A 200 -5.85 -13.44 11.93
C ASN A 200 -4.70 -12.59 12.48
N LYS A 201 -4.96 -11.48 13.18
CA LYS A 201 -3.96 -10.54 13.69
C LYS A 201 -2.86 -11.23 14.52
N ALA A 202 -3.23 -12.08 15.46
CA ALA A 202 -2.29 -12.82 16.33
C ALA A 202 -1.38 -13.74 15.49
N LYS A 203 -1.96 -14.48 14.55
CA LYS A 203 -1.24 -15.36 13.64
C LYS A 203 -0.26 -14.62 12.74
N ILE A 204 -0.68 -13.46 12.20
CA ILE A 204 0.18 -12.59 11.40
C ILE A 204 1.36 -12.10 12.22
N THR A 205 1.13 -11.68 13.46
CA THR A 205 2.20 -11.21 14.37
C THR A 205 3.19 -12.33 14.66
N SER A 206 2.72 -13.54 15.03
CA SER A 206 3.58 -14.70 15.29
C SER A 206 4.42 -15.08 14.06
N ILE A 207 3.83 -15.12 12.87
CA ILE A 207 4.57 -15.41 11.63
C ILE A 207 5.66 -14.38 11.39
N ASN A 208 5.37 -13.09 11.59
CA ASN A 208 6.34 -12.03 11.41
C ASN A 208 7.48 -12.10 12.43
N GLU A 209 7.19 -12.47 13.67
CA GLU A 209 8.22 -12.72 14.71
C GLU A 209 9.15 -13.85 14.33
N VAL A 210 8.61 -14.97 13.82
CA VAL A 210 9.43 -16.08 13.33
C VAL A 210 10.36 -15.62 12.21
N ILE A 211 9.84 -14.89 11.22
CA ILE A 211 10.68 -14.38 10.11
C ILE A 211 11.75 -13.43 10.63
N LYS A 212 11.39 -12.51 11.56
CA LYS A 212 12.30 -11.54 12.14
C LYS A 212 13.48 -12.18 12.88
N ILE A 213 13.22 -13.25 13.61
CA ILE A 213 14.24 -13.94 14.42
C ILE A 213 15.04 -14.93 13.56
N LYS A 214 14.35 -15.73 12.74
CA LYS A 214 14.96 -16.84 12.02
C LYS A 214 15.70 -16.43 10.75
N TYR A 215 15.29 -15.40 10.07
CA TYR A 215 15.96 -14.95 8.84
C TYR A 215 17.42 -14.49 9.11
N PRO A 216 17.70 -13.64 10.11
CA PRO A 216 19.08 -13.32 10.47
C PRO A 216 19.88 -14.54 10.96
N GLU A 217 19.25 -15.48 11.68
CA GLU A 217 19.90 -16.74 12.13
C GLU A 217 20.37 -17.59 10.93
N VAL A 218 19.57 -17.67 9.87
CA VAL A 218 19.97 -18.38 8.63
C VAL A 218 21.17 -17.70 7.99
N LEU A 219 21.15 -16.36 7.89
CA LEU A 219 22.28 -15.60 7.35
C LEU A 219 23.55 -15.78 8.18
N GLU A 220 23.45 -15.76 9.52
CA GLU A 220 24.59 -16.00 10.42
C GLU A 220 25.18 -17.39 10.21
N LYS A 221 24.33 -18.43 10.17
CA LYS A 221 24.81 -19.81 9.91
C LYS A 221 25.48 -19.94 8.55
N PHE A 222 24.99 -19.25 7.55
CA PHE A 222 25.57 -19.24 6.21
C PHE A 222 26.94 -18.55 6.20
N MET A 223 27.09 -17.44 6.91
CA MET A 223 28.37 -16.73 7.08
C MET A 223 29.41 -17.60 7.82
N VAL A 224 29.00 -18.25 8.90
CA VAL A 224 29.86 -19.20 9.62
C VAL A 224 30.35 -20.33 8.71
N LEU A 225 29.48 -20.85 7.83
CA LEU A 225 29.90 -21.86 6.84
C LEU A 225 30.96 -21.29 5.88
N PHE A 226 30.77 -20.05 5.39
CA PHE A 226 31.68 -19.39 4.45
C PHE A 226 33.04 -19.10 5.10
N ASP A 227 33.01 -18.50 6.28
CA ASP A 227 34.23 -18.08 7.00
C ASP A 227 35.12 -19.29 7.41
N ASN A 228 34.50 -20.45 7.66
CA ASN A 228 35.21 -21.67 8.09
C ASN A 228 35.12 -22.81 7.06
N LEU A 229 34.97 -22.47 5.76
CA LEU A 229 34.73 -23.48 4.72
C LEU A 229 35.89 -24.47 4.59
N ILE A 230 37.14 -24.02 4.77
CA ILE A 230 38.34 -24.84 4.66
C ILE A 230 38.38 -25.84 5.81
N GLU A 231 38.17 -25.40 7.06
CA GLU A 231 38.14 -26.24 8.25
C GLU A 231 37.01 -27.26 8.20
N ILE A 232 35.83 -26.82 7.76
CA ILE A 232 34.64 -27.69 7.63
C ILE A 232 34.94 -28.81 6.62
N LYS A 233 35.59 -28.49 5.50
CA LYS A 233 36.02 -29.49 4.51
C LYS A 233 37.12 -30.42 5.03
N LEU A 234 38.09 -29.85 5.71
CA LEU A 234 39.19 -30.64 6.29
C LEU A 234 38.67 -31.70 7.27
N TYR A 235 37.66 -31.32 8.08
CA TYR A 235 37.05 -32.24 9.05
C TYR A 235 35.88 -33.05 8.48
N GLN A 236 35.56 -32.93 7.18
CA GLN A 236 34.45 -33.62 6.48
C GLN A 236 33.09 -33.44 7.18
N LYS A 237 32.80 -32.22 7.65
CA LYS A 237 31.58 -31.88 8.39
C LYS A 237 30.55 -31.10 7.57
N GLU A 238 30.70 -31.01 6.24
CA GLU A 238 29.83 -30.23 5.34
C GLU A 238 28.35 -30.59 5.51
N ASN A 239 28.05 -31.88 5.59
CA ASN A 239 26.67 -32.37 5.71
C ASN A 239 26.00 -31.91 7.01
N ILE A 240 26.75 -31.75 8.09
CA ILE A 240 26.21 -31.29 9.38
C ILE A 240 25.83 -29.82 9.29
N TYR A 241 26.72 -28.99 8.73
CA TYR A 241 26.46 -27.56 8.55
C TYR A 241 25.36 -27.31 7.53
N ALA A 242 25.37 -28.01 6.39
CA ALA A 242 24.32 -27.93 5.38
C ALA A 242 22.95 -28.24 5.98
N LYS A 243 22.82 -29.34 6.72
CA LYS A 243 21.58 -29.75 7.38
C LYS A 243 21.07 -28.71 8.41
N ARG A 244 21.99 -28.10 9.17
CA ARG A 244 21.64 -27.02 10.14
C ARG A 244 21.08 -25.78 9.44
N ILE A 245 21.69 -25.39 8.32
CA ILE A 245 21.22 -24.23 7.51
C ILE A 245 19.89 -24.58 6.86
N GLU A 246 19.78 -25.77 6.25
CA GLU A 246 18.55 -26.24 5.62
C GLU A 246 17.37 -26.23 6.59
N THR A 247 17.55 -26.78 7.81
CA THR A 247 16.50 -26.81 8.83
C THR A 247 16.02 -25.40 9.20
N ALA A 248 16.95 -24.49 9.45
CA ALA A 248 16.61 -23.10 9.77
C ALA A 248 15.94 -22.37 8.60
N ASN A 249 16.38 -22.62 7.37
CA ASN A 249 15.79 -22.03 6.17
C ASN A 249 14.36 -22.56 5.92
N LEU A 250 14.12 -23.85 6.15
CA LEU A 250 12.77 -24.44 6.03
C LEU A 250 11.78 -23.79 7.00
N GLU A 251 12.19 -23.45 8.22
CA GLU A 251 11.33 -22.70 9.17
C GLU A 251 10.95 -21.32 8.61
N VAL A 252 11.91 -20.57 8.03
CA VAL A 252 11.65 -19.27 7.40
C VAL A 252 10.71 -19.40 6.20
N LEU A 253 10.97 -20.38 5.33
CA LEU A 253 10.15 -20.65 4.15
C LEU A 253 8.71 -21.05 4.54
N ALA A 254 8.56 -21.87 5.60
CA ALA A 254 7.24 -22.24 6.11
C ALA A 254 6.46 -21.02 6.62
N ALA A 255 7.13 -20.12 7.34
CA ALA A 255 6.54 -18.87 7.82
C ALA A 255 6.16 -17.93 6.65
N GLN A 256 7.02 -17.76 5.65
CA GLN A 256 6.73 -16.97 4.45
C GLN A 256 5.57 -17.56 3.64
N LYS A 257 5.55 -18.89 3.45
CA LYS A 257 4.44 -19.62 2.82
C LYS A 257 3.12 -19.35 3.54
N MET A 258 3.12 -19.40 4.86
CA MET A 258 1.90 -19.13 5.66
C MET A 258 1.43 -17.70 5.54
N ARG A 259 2.35 -16.73 5.56
CA ARG A 259 2.06 -15.32 5.32
C ARG A 259 1.39 -15.09 3.96
N ASN A 260 1.96 -15.68 2.90
CA ASN A 260 1.42 -15.53 1.54
C ASN A 260 0.05 -16.19 1.37
N LYS A 261 -0.20 -17.34 2.05
CA LYS A 261 -1.51 -17.96 2.08
C LYS A 261 -2.56 -17.04 2.74
N LEU A 262 -2.24 -16.44 3.89
CA LEU A 262 -3.14 -15.49 4.57
C LEU A 262 -3.47 -14.29 3.68
N PHE A 263 -2.47 -13.78 2.96
CA PHE A 263 -2.68 -12.71 2.00
C PHE A 263 -3.63 -13.13 0.86
N LEU A 264 -3.41 -14.29 0.26
CA LEU A 264 -4.26 -14.81 -0.81
C LEU A 264 -5.72 -15.01 -0.32
N HIS A 265 -5.90 -15.57 0.87
CA HIS A 265 -7.25 -15.75 1.44
C HIS A 265 -7.97 -14.42 1.69
N SER A 266 -7.23 -13.39 2.17
CA SER A 266 -7.80 -12.04 2.34
C SER A 266 -8.30 -11.46 1.02
N THR A 267 -7.49 -11.54 -0.04
CA THR A 267 -7.87 -11.04 -1.37
C THR A 267 -9.11 -11.75 -1.90
N ARG A 268 -9.16 -13.08 -1.83
CA ARG A 268 -10.30 -13.86 -2.29
C ARG A 268 -11.59 -13.57 -1.50
N LEU A 269 -11.45 -13.37 -0.19
CA LEU A 269 -12.59 -13.00 0.65
C LEU A 269 -13.18 -11.64 0.25
N VAL A 270 -12.35 -10.65 -0.01
CA VAL A 270 -12.81 -9.32 -0.47
C VAL A 270 -13.49 -9.41 -1.83
N GLU A 271 -12.91 -10.17 -2.79
CA GLU A 271 -13.52 -10.40 -4.11
C GLU A 271 -14.91 -11.03 -4.01
N THR A 272 -15.04 -12.14 -3.25
CA THR A 272 -16.32 -12.83 -3.10
C THR A 272 -17.35 -11.98 -2.37
N THR A 273 -16.96 -11.28 -1.32
CA THR A 273 -17.87 -10.38 -0.59
C THR A 273 -18.39 -9.27 -1.49
N THR A 274 -17.54 -8.71 -2.34
CA THR A 274 -17.96 -7.66 -3.27
C THR A 274 -18.96 -8.17 -4.30
N ALA A 275 -18.72 -9.35 -4.87
CA ALA A 275 -19.67 -9.97 -5.79
C ALA A 275 -21.04 -10.22 -5.12
N LEU A 276 -21.05 -10.73 -3.88
CA LEU A 276 -22.27 -10.91 -3.10
C LEU A 276 -22.98 -9.58 -2.82
N CYS A 277 -22.25 -8.54 -2.40
CA CYS A 277 -22.85 -7.23 -2.16
C CYS A 277 -23.44 -6.63 -3.44
N LEU A 278 -22.79 -6.81 -4.59
CA LEU A 278 -23.34 -6.36 -5.87
C LEU A 278 -24.65 -7.08 -6.22
N CYS A 279 -24.72 -8.39 -6.02
CA CYS A 279 -25.95 -9.15 -6.17
C CYS A 279 -27.05 -8.65 -5.22
N LEU A 280 -26.71 -8.36 -3.95
CA LEU A 280 -27.68 -7.84 -2.97
C LEU A 280 -28.19 -6.45 -3.35
N VAL A 281 -27.33 -5.58 -3.88
CA VAL A 281 -27.74 -4.25 -4.39
C VAL A 281 -28.73 -4.37 -5.55
N ILE A 282 -28.43 -5.23 -6.52
CA ILE A 282 -29.33 -5.49 -7.65
C ILE A 282 -30.64 -6.06 -7.14
N GLY A 283 -30.63 -7.06 -6.26
CA GLY A 283 -31.81 -7.65 -5.65
C GLY A 283 -32.66 -6.64 -4.89
N TYR A 284 -32.05 -5.75 -4.13
CA TYR A 284 -32.74 -4.67 -3.43
C TYR A 284 -33.49 -3.75 -4.39
N PHE A 285 -32.87 -3.33 -5.51
CA PHE A 285 -33.53 -2.47 -6.49
C PHE A 285 -34.66 -3.17 -7.24
N ILE A 286 -34.55 -4.47 -7.50
CA ILE A 286 -35.63 -5.27 -8.09
C ILE A 286 -36.86 -5.30 -7.16
N VAL A 287 -36.63 -5.53 -5.85
CA VAL A 287 -37.74 -5.62 -4.87
C VAL A 287 -38.33 -4.25 -4.54
N SER A 288 -37.52 -3.20 -4.49
CA SER A 288 -37.97 -1.83 -4.13
C SER A 288 -38.83 -1.16 -5.21
N GLY A 289 -38.89 -1.69 -6.43
CA GLY A 289 -39.72 -1.14 -7.52
C GLY A 289 -39.35 0.29 -7.93
N THR A 290 -38.15 0.76 -7.65
CA THR A 290 -37.69 2.10 -8.01
C THR A 290 -37.59 2.27 -9.52
N ALA A 291 -37.75 3.52 -10.02
CA ALA A 291 -37.66 3.80 -11.45
C ALA A 291 -36.34 3.27 -12.03
N ILE A 292 -36.42 2.57 -13.15
CA ILE A 292 -35.33 1.84 -13.80
C ILE A 292 -34.11 2.77 -14.03
N GLU A 293 -34.34 4.01 -14.47
CA GLU A 293 -33.27 4.98 -14.77
C GLU A 293 -32.43 5.33 -13.54
N ASN A 294 -33.07 5.60 -12.39
CA ASN A 294 -32.36 5.88 -11.12
C ASN A 294 -31.63 4.66 -10.59
N SER A 295 -32.22 3.46 -10.76
CA SER A 295 -31.60 2.20 -10.35
C SER A 295 -30.35 1.89 -11.13
N ILE A 296 -30.35 2.11 -12.46
CA ILE A 296 -29.19 1.87 -13.33
C ILE A 296 -28.01 2.78 -12.97
N ALA A 297 -28.29 4.08 -12.76
CA ALA A 297 -27.24 5.02 -12.37
C ALA A 297 -26.59 4.63 -11.04
N LEU A 298 -27.39 4.24 -10.05
CA LEU A 298 -26.92 3.79 -8.74
C LEU A 298 -26.12 2.49 -8.82
N ILE A 299 -26.61 1.50 -9.57
CA ILE A 299 -25.92 0.22 -9.76
C ILE A 299 -24.57 0.44 -10.46
N SER A 300 -24.55 1.27 -11.51
CA SER A 300 -23.32 1.60 -12.25
C SER A 300 -22.29 2.30 -11.36
N LEU A 301 -22.73 3.29 -10.57
CA LEU A 301 -21.87 4.01 -9.65
C LEU A 301 -21.33 3.08 -8.54
N PHE A 302 -22.20 2.23 -7.98
CA PHE A 302 -21.80 1.24 -6.96
C PHE A 302 -20.83 0.22 -7.53
N ALA A 303 -21.09 -0.32 -8.72
CA ALA A 303 -20.20 -1.25 -9.40
C ALA A 303 -18.81 -0.62 -9.65
N ALA A 304 -18.79 0.62 -10.16
CA ALA A 304 -17.56 1.35 -10.40
C ALA A 304 -16.79 1.63 -9.10
N ALA A 305 -17.48 2.07 -8.04
CA ALA A 305 -16.89 2.28 -6.73
C ALA A 305 -16.32 0.97 -6.14
N SER A 306 -17.03 -0.15 -6.30
CA SER A 306 -16.60 -1.47 -5.84
C SER A 306 -15.35 -1.95 -6.56
N VAL A 307 -15.28 -1.81 -7.89
CA VAL A 307 -14.09 -2.14 -8.70
C VAL A 307 -12.86 -1.38 -8.22
N ARG A 308 -13.02 -0.15 -7.72
CA ARG A 308 -11.90 0.64 -7.16
C ARG A 308 -11.63 0.33 -5.68
N ALA A 309 -12.66 0.08 -4.88
CA ALA A 309 -12.53 -0.19 -3.45
C ALA A 309 -11.79 -1.51 -3.16
N ILE A 310 -12.02 -2.57 -3.95
CA ILE A 310 -11.38 -3.89 -3.78
C ILE A 310 -9.84 -3.79 -3.82
N PRO A 311 -9.21 -3.28 -4.90
CA PRO A 311 -7.77 -3.18 -4.94
C PRO A 311 -7.23 -2.19 -3.89
N SER A 312 -7.97 -1.12 -3.56
CA SER A 312 -7.59 -0.19 -2.49
C SER A 312 -7.47 -0.90 -1.15
N PHE A 313 -8.48 -1.72 -0.80
CA PHE A 313 -8.45 -2.49 0.43
C PHE A 313 -7.29 -3.49 0.47
N ASN A 314 -7.08 -4.24 -0.62
CA ASN A 314 -5.99 -5.20 -0.72
C ASN A 314 -4.61 -4.53 -0.57
N ARG A 315 -4.42 -3.36 -1.18
CA ARG A 315 -3.17 -2.59 -1.04
C ARG A 315 -2.96 -2.07 0.37
N ILE A 316 -4.01 -1.58 1.04
CA ILE A 316 -3.95 -1.18 2.45
C ILE A 316 -3.55 -2.36 3.32
N PHE A 317 -4.19 -3.52 3.12
CA PHE A 317 -3.91 -4.73 3.89
C PHE A 317 -2.44 -5.17 3.71
N THR A 318 -1.95 -5.22 2.46
CA THR A 318 -0.55 -5.53 2.15
C THR A 318 0.40 -4.54 2.81
N ALA A 319 0.15 -3.25 2.68
CA ALA A 319 0.97 -2.20 3.27
C ALA A 319 1.04 -2.31 4.80
N ILE A 320 -0.08 -2.63 5.46
CA ILE A 320 -0.09 -2.86 6.91
C ILE A 320 0.77 -4.08 7.28
N LEU A 321 0.68 -5.16 6.51
CA LEU A 321 1.50 -6.36 6.74
C LEU A 321 2.98 -6.09 6.57
N GLU A 322 3.37 -5.39 5.50
CA GLU A 322 4.76 -5.02 5.22
C GLU A 322 5.35 -4.16 6.33
N ILE A 323 4.65 -3.09 6.71
CA ILE A 323 5.08 -2.20 7.79
C ILE A 323 5.25 -2.98 9.11
N LYS A 324 4.29 -3.84 9.44
CA LYS A 324 4.37 -4.62 10.69
C LYS A 324 5.50 -5.63 10.69
N SER A 325 5.75 -6.27 9.55
CA SER A 325 6.82 -7.26 9.45
C SER A 325 8.21 -6.65 9.64
N GLN A 326 8.37 -5.37 9.26
CA GLN A 326 9.65 -4.68 9.26
C GLN A 326 9.72 -3.50 10.23
N ALA A 327 8.75 -3.36 11.13
CA ALA A 327 8.69 -2.26 12.10
C ALA A 327 9.97 -2.14 12.98
N PHE A 328 10.67 -3.26 13.23
CA PHE A 328 11.90 -3.29 14.00
C PHE A 328 13.04 -2.49 13.32
N VAL A 329 13.03 -2.37 11.99
CA VAL A 329 14.04 -1.64 11.20
C VAL A 329 14.14 -0.19 11.64
N VAL A 330 13.00 0.44 11.98
CA VAL A 330 12.96 1.82 12.48
C VAL A 330 13.74 1.95 13.79
N GLY A 331 13.57 0.98 14.71
CA GLY A 331 14.28 0.95 15.98
C GLY A 331 15.78 0.74 15.81
N GLU A 332 16.17 -0.16 14.92
CA GLU A 332 17.59 -0.43 14.64
C GLU A 332 18.26 0.80 13.99
N LEU A 333 17.67 1.40 12.96
CA LEU A 333 18.22 2.59 12.31
C LEU A 333 18.32 3.80 13.27
N LYS A 334 17.39 3.95 14.20
CA LYS A 334 17.44 5.02 15.20
C LYS A 334 18.63 4.87 16.16
N LYS A 335 19.00 3.66 16.55
CA LYS A 335 20.17 3.41 17.40
C LYS A 335 21.45 3.95 16.76
N PHE A 336 21.57 3.90 15.44
CA PHE A 336 22.75 4.40 14.71
C PHE A 336 22.80 5.92 14.58
N GLN A 337 21.64 6.61 14.67
CA GLN A 337 21.63 8.09 14.69
C GLN A 337 22.00 8.65 16.06
N THR A 338 21.89 7.86 17.13
CA THR A 338 22.09 8.29 18.52
C THR A 338 23.47 7.92 19.09
N VAL A 339 24.39 7.36 18.27
CA VAL A 339 25.78 7.17 18.71
C VAL A 339 26.37 8.58 18.93
N PRO A 340 26.77 8.94 20.17
CA PRO A 340 27.32 10.25 20.43
C PRO A 340 28.61 10.45 19.63
N ASP A 341 28.75 11.64 19.09
CA ASP A 341 30.00 12.12 18.52
C ASP A 341 31.07 12.10 19.61
N THR A 342 31.82 11.02 19.75
CA THR A 342 32.89 10.85 20.75
C THR A 342 34.19 11.52 20.27
N THR A 343 34.08 12.47 19.35
CA THR A 343 35.16 13.40 18.99
C THR A 343 35.03 14.68 19.80
N LYS A 344 35.30 14.63 21.11
CA LYS A 344 35.79 15.73 21.92
C LYS A 344 36.98 15.26 22.73
#